data_ac4fadcf8fefdcc448aeead488a98e78
#
_entry.id   ac4fadcf8fefdcc448aeead488a98e78
#
_cell.length_a   1.000
_cell.length_b   1.000
_cell.length_c   1.000
_cell.angle_alpha   90.00
_cell.angle_beta   90.00
_cell.angle_gamma   90.00
#
_symmetry.space_group_name_H-M   'P 1'
#
loop_
_entity.id
_entity.type
_entity.pdbx_description
1 polymer ?
#
loop_
_entity_poly.entity_id
_entity_poly.type
_entity_poly.pdbx_seq_one_letter_code
_entity_poly.pdbx_strand_id
1 'polypeptide(L)'
;MCKTVQTLQSPIQMISHLSEQVITTYEKISNIVHHTPVLSSTEFNLATGLNVWLKCENFQKVGAFKFRGACNAVFSLTESKAAKGVATHSSGNHGQAIAKAANIKGIPAYIVMPKNAPKVKIEAVKG
;
A
#
# COMPACT_ATOMS: atom_id res chain seq x y z
N MET A 1 -27.30 -22.88 21.55
CA MET A 1 -26.72 -22.12 20.40
C MET A 1 -25.46 -22.86 19.96
N CYS A 2 -25.49 -23.54 18.84
CA CYS A 2 -24.33 -24.24 18.30
C CYS A 2 -23.39 -23.21 17.66
N LYS A 3 -22.15 -23.10 18.16
CA LYS A 3 -21.12 -22.25 17.52
C LYS A 3 -20.61 -23.01 16.30
N THR A 4 -20.80 -22.44 15.12
CA THR A 4 -20.25 -22.95 13.87
C THR A 4 -18.72 -23.00 14.00
N VAL A 5 -18.14 -24.19 13.96
CA VAL A 5 -16.69 -24.38 13.90
C VAL A 5 -16.24 -23.94 12.50
N GLN A 6 -15.52 -22.82 12.41
CA GLN A 6 -14.88 -22.44 11.16
C GLN A 6 -13.79 -23.48 10.85
N THR A 7 -13.96 -24.21 9.77
CA THR A 7 -12.93 -25.14 9.26
C THR A 7 -11.72 -24.31 8.82
N LEU A 8 -10.56 -24.56 9.43
CA LEU A 8 -9.30 -23.94 9.02
C LEU A 8 -8.99 -24.38 7.58
N GLN A 9 -8.84 -23.43 6.69
CA GLN A 9 -8.41 -23.69 5.31
C GLN A 9 -7.01 -24.30 5.29
N SER A 10 -6.75 -25.22 4.35
CA SER A 10 -5.41 -25.77 4.18
C SER A 10 -4.42 -24.67 3.74
N PRO A 11 -3.11 -24.78 4.06
CA PRO A 11 -2.09 -23.82 3.63
C PRO A 11 -2.11 -23.56 2.11
N ILE A 12 -2.38 -24.59 1.31
CA ILE A 12 -2.46 -24.49 -0.16
C ILE A 12 -3.68 -23.65 -0.58
N GLN A 13 -4.84 -23.86 0.02
CA GLN A 13 -6.05 -23.06 -0.24
C GLN A 13 -5.85 -21.59 0.17
N MET A 14 -5.12 -21.35 1.25
CA MET A 14 -4.81 -20.01 1.72
C MET A 14 -3.86 -19.28 0.74
N ILE A 15 -2.86 -19.98 0.18
CA ILE A 15 -1.92 -19.41 -0.79
C ILE A 15 -2.62 -19.10 -2.12
N SER A 16 -3.48 -20.01 -2.63
CA SER A 16 -4.24 -19.76 -3.87
C SER A 16 -5.18 -18.55 -3.71
N HIS A 17 -5.87 -18.45 -2.60
CA HIS A 17 -6.75 -17.32 -2.31
C HIS A 17 -5.99 -15.98 -2.20
N LEU A 18 -4.81 -15.99 -1.57
CA LEU A 18 -3.96 -14.78 -1.49
C LEU A 18 -3.46 -14.34 -2.87
N SER A 19 -3.05 -15.27 -3.73
CA SER A 19 -2.60 -14.93 -5.10
C SER A 19 -3.72 -14.33 -5.94
N GLU A 20 -4.93 -14.87 -5.86
CA GLU A 20 -6.12 -14.29 -6.52
C GLU A 20 -6.42 -12.87 -6.02
N GLN A 21 -6.35 -12.65 -4.70
CA GLN A 21 -6.54 -11.32 -4.11
C GLN A 21 -5.47 -10.33 -4.58
N VAL A 22 -4.22 -10.76 -4.71
CA VAL A 22 -3.13 -9.92 -5.23
C VAL A 22 -3.39 -9.52 -6.67
N ILE A 23 -3.80 -10.45 -7.54
CA ILE A 23 -4.11 -10.19 -8.94
C ILE A 23 -5.29 -9.20 -9.04
N THR A 24 -6.40 -9.47 -8.39
CA THR A 24 -7.59 -8.60 -8.38
C THR A 24 -7.26 -7.20 -7.85
N THR A 25 -6.43 -7.12 -6.80
CA THR A 25 -5.96 -5.84 -6.27
C THR A 25 -5.10 -5.10 -7.30
N TYR A 26 -4.19 -5.80 -7.96
CA TYR A 26 -3.33 -5.20 -8.98
C TYR A 26 -4.16 -4.62 -10.14
N GLU A 27 -5.12 -5.37 -10.67
CA GLU A 27 -6.02 -4.89 -11.72
C GLU A 27 -6.74 -3.60 -11.33
N LYS A 28 -7.22 -3.52 -10.09
CA LYS A 28 -7.91 -2.35 -9.53
C LYS A 28 -7.04 -1.10 -9.47
N ILE A 29 -5.75 -1.24 -9.14
CA ILE A 29 -4.87 -0.10 -8.88
C ILE A 29 -3.80 0.12 -9.96
N SER A 30 -3.70 -0.74 -10.96
CA SER A 30 -2.62 -0.74 -11.95
C SER A 30 -2.47 0.58 -12.72
N ASN A 31 -3.57 1.25 -13.02
CA ASN A 31 -3.59 2.55 -13.69
C ASN A 31 -3.31 3.74 -12.75
N ILE A 32 -3.25 3.51 -11.44
CA ILE A 32 -3.03 4.54 -10.42
C ILE A 32 -1.58 4.54 -9.93
N VAL A 33 -0.98 3.37 -9.81
CA VAL A 33 0.38 3.18 -9.27
C VAL A 33 1.43 3.17 -10.38
N HIS A 34 2.68 3.44 -10.04
CA HIS A 34 3.79 3.26 -10.98
C HIS A 34 4.13 1.77 -11.14
N HIS A 35 4.41 1.36 -12.38
CA HIS A 35 5.02 0.08 -12.68
C HIS A 35 6.53 0.18 -12.41
N THR A 36 6.92 -0.05 -11.17
CA THR A 36 8.31 0.07 -10.74
C THR A 36 9.17 -1.05 -11.33
N PRO A 37 10.43 -0.78 -11.73
CA PRO A 37 11.29 -1.79 -12.31
C PRO A 37 11.68 -2.87 -11.28
N VAL A 38 12.06 -4.02 -11.80
CA VAL A 38 12.72 -5.09 -11.05
C VAL A 38 14.14 -5.19 -11.59
N LEU A 39 15.12 -4.98 -10.75
CA LEU A 39 16.53 -4.95 -11.11
C LEU A 39 17.29 -6.06 -10.38
N SER A 40 18.40 -6.51 -10.95
CA SER A 40 19.38 -7.33 -10.25
C SER A 40 20.74 -6.64 -10.26
N SER A 41 21.64 -7.06 -9.38
CA SER A 41 22.99 -6.53 -9.29
C SER A 41 23.99 -7.70 -9.24
N THR A 42 24.89 -7.73 -10.20
CA THR A 42 25.96 -8.75 -10.27
C THR A 42 26.80 -8.74 -9.00
N GLU A 43 27.22 -7.56 -8.56
CA GLU A 43 28.04 -7.39 -7.34
C GLU A 43 27.30 -7.90 -6.10
N PHE A 44 26.01 -7.59 -5.98
CA PHE A 44 25.21 -8.05 -4.84
C PHE A 44 25.01 -9.57 -4.87
N ASN A 45 24.79 -10.13 -6.05
CA ASN A 45 24.64 -11.58 -6.23
C ASN A 45 25.96 -12.31 -5.89
N LEU A 46 27.09 -11.80 -6.34
CA LEU A 46 28.41 -12.35 -6.00
C LEU A 46 28.68 -12.28 -4.49
N ALA A 47 28.38 -11.15 -3.85
CA ALA A 47 28.61 -10.98 -2.41
C ALA A 47 27.73 -11.88 -1.54
N THR A 48 26.51 -12.21 -2.01
CA THR A 48 25.54 -13.02 -1.24
C THR A 48 25.52 -14.50 -1.63
N GLY A 49 26.03 -14.85 -2.79
CA GLY A 49 25.90 -16.19 -3.37
C GLY A 49 24.47 -16.52 -3.84
N LEU A 50 23.60 -15.53 -3.99
CA LEU A 50 22.19 -15.68 -4.33
C LEU A 50 21.85 -14.95 -5.65
N ASN A 51 20.76 -15.36 -6.30
CA ASN A 51 20.15 -14.60 -7.38
C ASN A 51 19.08 -13.67 -6.80
N VAL A 52 19.44 -12.40 -6.58
CA VAL A 52 18.59 -11.42 -5.92
C VAL A 52 17.94 -10.48 -6.94
N TRP A 53 16.64 -10.27 -6.78
CA TRP A 53 15.84 -9.35 -7.56
C TRP A 53 15.27 -8.27 -6.65
N LEU A 54 15.52 -7.00 -7.01
CA LEU A 54 15.15 -5.82 -6.24
C LEU A 54 13.94 -5.15 -6.90
N LYS A 55 12.78 -5.22 -6.26
CA LYS A 55 11.60 -4.44 -6.68
C LYS A 55 11.76 -3.01 -6.21
N CYS A 56 11.99 -2.08 -7.16
CA CYS A 56 12.41 -0.71 -6.86
C CYS A 56 11.24 0.18 -6.43
N GLU A 57 10.64 -0.08 -5.27
CA GLU A 57 9.52 0.68 -4.72
C GLU A 57 9.89 2.10 -4.22
N ASN A 58 11.17 2.45 -4.19
CA ASN A 58 11.63 3.83 -4.07
C ASN A 58 11.22 4.71 -5.26
N PHE A 59 10.92 4.11 -6.43
CA PHE A 59 10.35 4.80 -7.60
C PHE A 59 8.83 4.84 -7.63
N GLN A 60 8.17 4.28 -6.63
CA GLN A 60 6.72 4.38 -6.49
C GLN A 60 6.31 5.80 -6.08
N LYS A 61 5.07 6.21 -6.36
CA LYS A 61 4.50 7.45 -5.81
C LYS A 61 4.70 7.49 -4.30
N VAL A 62 4.98 8.66 -3.77
CA VAL A 62 5.43 8.93 -2.39
C VAL A 62 6.76 8.26 -2.00
N GLY A 63 7.53 7.73 -2.97
CA GLY A 63 8.83 7.10 -2.76
C GLY A 63 8.78 5.79 -1.95
N ALA A 64 7.64 5.09 -1.91
CA ALA A 64 7.50 3.91 -1.06
C ALA A 64 6.38 2.96 -1.52
N PHE A 65 6.57 1.65 -1.26
CA PHE A 65 5.59 0.59 -1.53
C PHE A 65 4.23 0.82 -0.83
N LYS A 66 4.19 1.63 0.23
CA LYS A 66 2.97 1.95 1.00
C LYS A 66 1.84 2.50 0.13
N PHE A 67 2.18 3.14 -0.98
CA PHE A 67 1.17 3.70 -1.88
C PHE A 67 0.25 2.63 -2.50
N ARG A 68 0.76 1.42 -2.78
CA ARG A 68 -0.06 0.30 -3.30
C ARG A 68 -1.16 -0.09 -2.33
N GLY A 69 -0.81 -0.33 -1.07
CA GLY A 69 -1.79 -0.66 -0.03
C GLY A 69 -2.76 0.47 0.26
N ALA A 70 -2.30 1.72 0.24
CA ALA A 70 -3.15 2.90 0.40
C ALA A 70 -4.17 3.00 -0.74
N CYS A 71 -3.75 2.81 -1.99
CA CYS A 71 -4.67 2.78 -3.13
C CYS A 71 -5.70 1.65 -2.98
N ASN A 72 -5.26 0.43 -2.68
CA ASN A 72 -6.21 -0.66 -2.47
C ASN A 72 -7.26 -0.34 -1.39
N ALA A 73 -6.83 0.14 -0.23
CA ALA A 73 -7.73 0.49 0.86
C ALA A 73 -8.71 1.61 0.48
N VAL A 74 -8.20 2.70 -0.08
CA VAL A 74 -9.01 3.89 -0.41
C VAL A 74 -9.96 3.63 -1.57
N PHE A 75 -9.52 2.95 -2.63
CA PHE A 75 -10.35 2.67 -3.80
C PHE A 75 -11.33 1.50 -3.61
N SER A 76 -11.18 0.72 -2.53
CA SER A 76 -12.15 -0.29 -2.12
C SER A 76 -13.30 0.24 -1.25
N LEU A 77 -13.27 1.52 -0.86
CA LEU A 77 -14.35 2.13 -0.10
C LEU A 77 -15.61 2.28 -0.95
N THR A 78 -16.75 1.93 -0.38
CA THR A 78 -18.08 2.28 -0.95
C THR A 78 -18.24 3.80 -0.98
N GLU A 79 -19.09 4.32 -1.85
CA GLU A 79 -19.35 5.77 -1.97
C GLU A 79 -19.73 6.41 -0.63
N SER A 80 -20.61 5.75 0.13
CA SER A 80 -21.06 6.24 1.44
C SER A 80 -19.95 6.32 2.49
N LYS A 81 -18.95 5.43 2.42
CA LYS A 81 -17.76 5.48 3.28
C LYS A 81 -16.76 6.51 2.76
N ALA A 82 -16.55 6.56 1.46
CA ALA A 82 -15.63 7.50 0.81
C ALA A 82 -16.03 8.96 1.06
N ALA A 83 -17.34 9.28 1.02
CA ALA A 83 -17.85 10.61 1.31
C ALA A 83 -17.47 11.13 2.71
N LYS A 84 -17.25 10.24 3.67
CA LYS A 84 -16.79 10.60 5.03
C LYS A 84 -15.28 10.86 5.09
N GLY A 85 -14.55 10.52 4.03
CA GLY A 85 -13.10 10.59 3.98
C GLY A 85 -12.42 9.43 4.70
N VAL A 86 -11.09 9.54 4.81
CA VAL A 86 -10.23 8.57 5.48
C VAL A 86 -9.39 9.24 6.56
N ALA A 87 -9.10 8.52 7.64
CA ALA A 87 -8.25 9.00 8.72
C ALA A 87 -7.15 7.99 9.03
N THR A 88 -5.94 8.50 9.34
CA THR A 88 -4.84 7.67 9.81
C THR A 88 -3.93 8.47 10.74
N HIS A 89 -3.21 7.75 11.61
CA HIS A 89 -2.16 8.29 12.45
C HIS A 89 -0.81 7.86 11.89
N SER A 90 -0.06 8.79 11.30
CA SER A 90 1.27 8.49 10.74
C SER A 90 2.04 9.77 10.39
N SER A 91 3.31 9.83 10.77
CA SER A 91 4.25 10.88 10.35
C SER A 91 5.20 10.44 9.22
N GLY A 92 4.95 9.30 8.59
CA GLY A 92 5.82 8.70 7.59
C GLY A 92 5.13 8.39 6.26
N ASN A 93 5.71 7.45 5.52
CA ASN A 93 5.26 7.07 4.19
C ASN A 93 3.81 6.58 4.13
N HIS A 94 3.28 6.02 5.23
CA HIS A 94 1.87 5.59 5.27
C HIS A 94 0.91 6.78 5.23
N GLY A 95 1.16 7.82 6.04
CA GLY A 95 0.34 9.05 6.04
C GLY A 95 0.35 9.73 4.68
N GLN A 96 1.53 9.88 4.07
CA GLN A 96 1.68 10.42 2.71
C GLN A 96 0.94 9.59 1.67
N ALA A 97 1.02 8.25 1.78
CA ALA A 97 0.35 7.34 0.84
C ALA A 97 -1.17 7.45 0.93
N ILE A 98 -1.73 7.51 2.14
CA ILE A 98 -3.18 7.68 2.35
C ILE A 98 -3.64 9.05 1.84
N ALA A 99 -2.92 10.13 2.18
CA ALA A 99 -3.24 11.47 1.71
C ALA A 99 -3.24 11.53 0.17
N LYS A 100 -2.21 10.98 -0.49
CA LYS A 100 -2.11 10.95 -1.95
C LYS A 100 -3.21 10.10 -2.61
N ALA A 101 -3.52 8.93 -2.07
CA ALA A 101 -4.57 8.07 -2.59
C ALA A 101 -5.96 8.72 -2.43
N ALA A 102 -6.23 9.36 -1.30
CA ALA A 102 -7.46 10.10 -1.05
C ALA A 102 -7.60 11.30 -2.00
N ASN A 103 -6.53 12.06 -2.21
CA ASN A 103 -6.48 13.17 -3.17
C ASN A 103 -6.84 12.68 -4.59
N ILE A 104 -6.23 11.60 -5.06
CA ILE A 104 -6.53 11.03 -6.39
C ILE A 104 -8.00 10.58 -6.50
N LYS A 105 -8.56 10.05 -5.41
CA LYS A 105 -9.97 9.65 -5.37
C LYS A 105 -10.93 10.83 -5.19
N GLY A 106 -10.43 12.01 -4.84
CA GLY A 106 -11.26 13.21 -4.59
C GLY A 106 -12.03 13.17 -3.27
N ILE A 107 -11.47 12.55 -2.23
CA ILE A 107 -12.10 12.43 -0.90
C ILE A 107 -11.25 13.07 0.20
N PRO A 108 -11.86 13.51 1.32
CA PRO A 108 -11.12 14.07 2.44
C PRO A 108 -10.15 13.07 3.08
N ALA A 109 -8.98 13.56 3.51
CA ALA A 109 -8.03 12.78 4.29
C ALA A 109 -7.62 13.54 5.58
N TYR A 110 -7.66 12.85 6.70
CA TYR A 110 -7.32 13.38 8.02
C TYR A 110 -6.09 12.63 8.53
N ILE A 111 -4.92 13.29 8.48
CA ILE A 111 -3.65 12.69 8.89
C ILE A 111 -3.22 13.25 10.22
N VAL A 112 -3.29 12.44 11.28
CA VAL A 112 -2.83 12.83 12.61
C VAL A 112 -1.33 12.63 12.70
N MET A 113 -0.61 13.70 13.01
CA MET A 113 0.84 13.72 13.15
C MET A 113 1.26 14.30 14.50
N PRO A 114 2.41 13.89 15.09
CA PRO A 114 2.96 14.53 16.26
C PRO A 114 3.26 16.01 16.00
N LYS A 115 3.09 16.88 17.02
CA LYS A 115 3.37 18.32 16.90
C LYS A 115 4.82 18.63 16.51
N ASN A 116 5.75 17.75 16.88
CA ASN A 116 7.18 17.84 16.57
C ASN A 116 7.59 17.09 15.31
N ALA A 117 6.64 16.70 14.47
CA ALA A 117 6.97 16.05 13.19
C ALA A 117 7.81 16.99 12.31
N PRO A 118 8.82 16.47 11.58
CA PRO A 118 9.64 17.29 10.68
C PRO A 118 8.79 18.03 9.65
N LYS A 119 9.08 19.30 9.42
CA LYS A 119 8.31 20.15 8.47
C LYS A 119 8.19 19.51 7.08
N VAL A 120 9.29 18.93 6.57
CA VAL A 120 9.30 18.24 5.27
C VAL A 120 8.26 17.10 5.20
N LYS A 121 8.01 16.40 6.30
CA LYS A 121 7.00 15.34 6.37
C LYS A 121 5.57 15.91 6.40
N ILE A 122 5.38 17.02 7.10
CA ILE A 122 4.09 17.71 7.16
C ILE A 122 3.71 18.24 5.76
N GLU A 123 4.65 18.89 5.09
CA GLU A 123 4.43 19.40 3.72
C GLU A 123 4.17 18.27 2.72
N ALA A 124 4.89 17.17 2.81
CA ALA A 124 4.66 16.00 1.96
C ALA A 124 3.28 15.32 2.15
N VAL A 125 2.62 15.53 3.28
CA VAL A 125 1.24 15.06 3.54
C VAL A 125 0.21 16.05 3.00
N LYS A 126 0.50 17.37 3.05
CA LYS A 126 -0.40 18.42 2.54
C LYS A 126 -0.46 18.43 1.01
N GLY A 127 0.61 17.97 0.33
CA GLY A 127 0.83 17.72 -1.10
C GLY A 127 0.53 18.39 -2.03
#